data_58ec6d72b110a477485e0a8e2d15891a
#
_entry.id   58ec6d72b110a477485e0a8e2d15891a
#
_cell.length_a   1.000
_cell.length_b   1.000
_cell.length_c   1.000
_cell.angle_alpha   90.00
_cell.angle_beta   90.00
_cell.angle_gamma   90.00
#
_symmetry.space_group_name_H-M   'P 1'
#
loop_
_entity.id
_entity.type
_entity.pdbx_description
1 polymer ?
#
loop_
_entity_poly.entity_id
_entity_poly.type
_entity_poly.pdbx_seq_one_letter_code
_entity_poly.pdbx_strand_id
1 'polypeptide(L)'
;GIDMEACRALRNAVNCRLVVAGGVNNLEQIVELEKIGCDVQLGMALYTGAVNLKDAFVNCLNYEKTGGLIPVIAQSPAGEVLMLGYANKEAFEKSFDTGRLTFFSRTKNRLWTKGEESHHYLDLIKMRADCDRDTVLATVFPNGGVCHTGSYTCFNAEPGAKSNLERLYATIAERFANPRPGSYTATLDAKRVREKVMEEAEELTDEAESREDVIWEAADLIYFVSVLMYKEGVTWQDVYDELDRRHKEK
;
A
#
# COMPACT_ATOMS: atom_id res chain seq x y z
N GLY A 1 -28.12 -6.73 -20.65
CA GLY A 1 -26.95 -5.89 -20.72
C GLY A 1 -27.25 -4.49 -20.20
N ILE A 2 -26.24 -3.66 -20.06
CA ILE A 2 -26.37 -2.27 -19.63
C ILE A 2 -26.80 -1.37 -20.79
N ASP A 3 -27.64 -0.38 -20.51
CA ASP A 3 -28.00 0.69 -21.46
C ASP A 3 -26.97 1.85 -21.34
N MET A 4 -26.03 1.91 -22.28
CA MET A 4 -24.98 2.91 -22.31
C MET A 4 -25.49 4.33 -22.63
N GLU A 5 -26.59 4.46 -23.39
CA GLU A 5 -27.20 5.79 -23.67
C GLU A 5 -27.82 6.36 -22.40
N ALA A 6 -28.56 5.55 -21.66
CA ALA A 6 -29.11 5.94 -20.36
C ALA A 6 -28.00 6.34 -19.36
N CYS A 7 -26.88 5.61 -19.33
CA CYS A 7 -25.74 5.96 -18.49
C CYS A 7 -25.12 7.30 -18.87
N ARG A 8 -24.94 7.61 -20.17
CA ARG A 8 -24.45 8.89 -20.67
C ARG A 8 -25.42 10.03 -20.34
N ALA A 9 -26.72 9.82 -20.56
CA ALA A 9 -27.73 10.81 -20.25
C ALA A 9 -27.76 11.15 -18.76
N LEU A 10 -27.70 10.13 -17.89
CA LEU A 10 -27.66 10.32 -16.46
C LEU A 10 -26.38 11.01 -16.00
N ARG A 11 -25.20 10.62 -16.55
CA ARG A 11 -23.91 11.25 -16.23
C ARG A 11 -23.94 12.75 -16.55
N ASN A 12 -24.54 13.14 -17.67
CA ASN A 12 -24.67 14.54 -18.08
C ASN A 12 -25.67 15.34 -17.23
N ALA A 13 -26.63 14.67 -16.62
CA ALA A 13 -27.67 15.29 -15.82
C ALA A 13 -27.28 15.55 -14.36
N VAL A 14 -26.22 14.88 -13.83
CA VAL A 14 -25.82 14.99 -12.41
C VAL A 14 -24.34 15.31 -12.27
N ASN A 15 -23.99 16.08 -11.25
CA ASN A 15 -22.60 16.45 -10.92
C ASN A 15 -22.01 15.65 -9.74
N CYS A 16 -22.74 14.67 -9.22
CA CYS A 16 -22.27 13.80 -8.14
C CYS A 16 -21.54 12.58 -8.70
N ARG A 17 -20.86 11.84 -7.81
CA ARG A 17 -20.30 10.52 -8.12
C ARG A 17 -21.42 9.59 -8.59
N LEU A 18 -21.26 8.98 -9.75
CA LEU A 18 -22.21 8.05 -10.33
C LEU A 18 -21.60 6.64 -10.37
N VAL A 19 -22.26 5.70 -9.71
CA VAL A 19 -21.88 4.28 -9.72
C VAL A 19 -22.90 3.50 -10.51
N VAL A 20 -22.45 2.80 -11.53
CA VAL A 20 -23.30 1.94 -12.34
C VAL A 20 -23.22 0.50 -11.84
N ALA A 21 -24.37 -0.07 -11.48
CA ALA A 21 -24.48 -1.41 -10.93
C ALA A 21 -25.48 -2.26 -11.73
N GLY A 22 -25.16 -3.53 -11.96
CA GLY A 22 -26.00 -4.49 -12.68
C GLY A 22 -25.85 -4.39 -14.19
N GLY A 23 -25.87 -5.55 -14.85
CA GLY A 23 -25.82 -5.67 -16.31
C GLY A 23 -24.43 -5.50 -16.96
N VAL A 24 -23.43 -5.02 -16.24
CA VAL A 24 -22.03 -4.95 -16.72
C VAL A 24 -21.45 -6.36 -16.72
N ASN A 25 -21.02 -6.85 -17.89
CA ASN A 25 -20.62 -8.25 -18.06
C ASN A 25 -19.37 -8.46 -18.94
N ASN A 26 -18.79 -7.40 -19.48
CA ASN A 26 -17.55 -7.47 -20.26
C ASN A 26 -16.64 -6.25 -20.01
N LEU A 27 -15.39 -6.37 -20.46
CA LEU A 27 -14.35 -5.37 -20.26
C LEU A 27 -14.64 -4.06 -21.00
N GLU A 28 -15.18 -4.14 -22.22
CA GLU A 28 -15.48 -2.99 -23.06
C GLU A 28 -16.46 -2.04 -22.38
N GLN A 29 -17.51 -2.58 -21.76
CA GLN A 29 -18.49 -1.79 -20.99
C GLN A 29 -17.85 -1.09 -19.81
N ILE A 30 -16.91 -1.73 -19.10
CA ILE A 30 -16.20 -1.12 -17.98
C ILE A 30 -15.37 0.05 -18.48
N VAL A 31 -14.57 -0.14 -19.52
CA VAL A 31 -13.72 0.89 -20.10
C VAL A 31 -14.56 2.06 -20.63
N GLU A 32 -15.70 1.80 -21.23
CA GLU A 32 -16.60 2.85 -21.76
C GLU A 32 -17.27 3.64 -20.63
N LEU A 33 -17.75 2.97 -19.58
CA LEU A 33 -18.31 3.62 -18.39
C LEU A 33 -17.29 4.50 -17.68
N GLU A 34 -16.08 4.00 -17.52
CA GLU A 34 -14.96 4.73 -16.94
C GLU A 34 -14.63 5.98 -17.78
N LYS A 35 -14.60 5.89 -19.11
CA LYS A 35 -14.34 7.03 -20.00
C LYS A 35 -15.37 8.15 -19.87
N ILE A 36 -16.60 7.83 -19.57
CA ILE A 36 -17.65 8.82 -19.35
C ILE A 36 -17.71 9.32 -17.88
N GLY A 37 -16.83 8.87 -17.01
CA GLY A 37 -16.73 9.29 -15.62
C GLY A 37 -17.75 8.63 -14.70
N CYS A 38 -18.07 7.36 -14.94
CA CYS A 38 -18.88 6.53 -14.07
C CYS A 38 -18.02 5.46 -13.41
N ASP A 39 -18.20 5.27 -12.11
CA ASP A 39 -17.68 4.08 -11.43
C ASP A 39 -18.52 2.85 -11.75
N VAL A 40 -17.93 1.67 -11.65
CA VAL A 40 -18.59 0.40 -11.93
C VAL A 40 -18.59 -0.50 -10.71
N GLN A 41 -19.77 -0.99 -10.34
CA GLN A 41 -19.90 -2.06 -9.36
C GLN A 41 -20.09 -3.39 -10.08
N LEU A 42 -19.10 -4.28 -9.97
CA LEU A 42 -19.16 -5.63 -10.54
C LEU A 42 -19.80 -6.62 -9.56
N GLY A 43 -20.72 -7.44 -10.07
CA GLY A 43 -21.32 -8.55 -9.36
C GLY A 43 -20.95 -9.88 -9.99
N MET A 44 -21.93 -10.59 -10.57
CA MET A 44 -21.78 -11.93 -11.14
C MET A 44 -20.66 -12.04 -12.19
N ALA A 45 -20.40 -10.99 -12.96
CA ALA A 45 -19.33 -10.98 -13.97
C ALA A 45 -17.95 -11.27 -13.37
N LEU A 46 -17.70 -10.85 -12.12
CA LEU A 46 -16.48 -11.15 -11.39
C LEU A 46 -16.44 -12.61 -10.92
N TYR A 47 -17.55 -13.10 -10.33
CA TYR A 47 -17.63 -14.45 -9.77
C TYR A 47 -17.63 -15.54 -10.86
N THR A 48 -18.17 -15.25 -12.02
CA THR A 48 -18.16 -16.17 -13.18
C THR A 48 -16.87 -16.12 -13.99
N GLY A 49 -15.96 -15.19 -13.68
CA GLY A 49 -14.74 -14.98 -14.45
C GLY A 49 -14.95 -14.30 -15.81
N ALA A 50 -16.14 -13.77 -16.09
CA ALA A 50 -16.42 -13.02 -17.32
C ALA A 50 -15.62 -11.71 -17.40
N VAL A 51 -15.27 -11.14 -16.24
CA VAL A 51 -14.40 -9.98 -16.10
C VAL A 51 -13.28 -10.30 -15.11
N ASN A 52 -12.04 -10.00 -15.49
CA ASN A 52 -10.87 -10.05 -14.64
C ASN A 52 -10.52 -8.63 -14.15
N LEU A 53 -10.33 -8.44 -12.84
CA LEU A 53 -10.03 -7.12 -12.26
C LEU A 53 -8.68 -6.56 -12.74
N LYS A 54 -7.69 -7.42 -12.97
CA LYS A 54 -6.39 -7.01 -13.55
C LYS A 54 -6.62 -6.38 -14.92
N ASP A 55 -7.34 -7.08 -15.80
CA ASP A 55 -7.59 -6.61 -17.16
C ASP A 55 -8.43 -5.34 -17.15
N ALA A 56 -9.42 -5.23 -16.26
CA ALA A 56 -10.22 -4.03 -16.08
C ALA A 56 -9.32 -2.84 -15.66
N PHE A 57 -8.51 -3.00 -14.61
CA PHE A 57 -7.60 -1.95 -14.17
C PHE A 57 -6.66 -1.50 -15.28
N VAL A 58 -5.97 -2.45 -15.93
CA VAL A 58 -4.97 -2.16 -16.95
C VAL A 58 -5.57 -1.46 -18.16
N ASN A 59 -6.76 -1.85 -18.61
CA ASN A 59 -7.40 -1.25 -19.80
C ASN A 59 -8.13 0.07 -19.49
N CYS A 60 -8.38 0.41 -18.23
CA CYS A 60 -8.94 1.71 -17.84
C CYS A 60 -7.87 2.82 -17.69
N LEU A 61 -6.57 2.50 -17.77
CA LEU A 61 -5.51 3.50 -17.73
C LEU A 61 -5.42 4.30 -19.03
N ASN A 62 -5.09 5.60 -18.92
CA ASN A 62 -5.01 6.53 -20.03
C ASN A 62 -3.61 6.58 -20.65
N TYR A 63 -3.26 5.54 -21.42
CA TYR A 63 -1.95 5.46 -22.10
C TYR A 63 -1.77 6.52 -23.20
N GLU A 64 -2.81 7.01 -23.82
CA GLU A 64 -2.74 7.99 -24.90
C GLU A 64 -2.14 9.31 -24.40
N LYS A 65 -2.57 9.75 -23.20
CA LYS A 65 -2.10 10.99 -22.60
C LYS A 65 -0.61 10.97 -22.25
N THR A 66 -0.06 9.79 -21.97
CA THR A 66 1.33 9.61 -21.55
C THR A 66 2.25 9.02 -22.62
N GLY A 67 1.76 8.89 -23.85
CA GLY A 67 2.55 8.29 -24.94
C GLY A 67 2.86 6.81 -24.72
N GLY A 68 1.99 6.08 -24.03
CA GLY A 68 2.09 4.65 -23.78
C GLY A 68 2.82 4.25 -22.51
N LEU A 69 3.40 5.21 -21.75
CA LEU A 69 4.17 4.94 -20.54
C LEU A 69 3.58 5.69 -19.35
N ILE A 70 2.84 5.00 -18.52
CA ILE A 70 2.25 5.53 -17.29
C ILE A 70 3.33 5.70 -16.21
N PRO A 71 3.48 6.88 -15.58
CA PRO A 71 4.28 7.03 -14.38
C PRO A 71 3.70 6.20 -13.24
N VAL A 72 4.59 5.50 -12.51
CA VAL A 72 4.23 4.69 -11.35
C VAL A 72 5.03 5.16 -10.14
N ILE A 73 4.32 5.66 -9.15
CA ILE A 73 4.89 6.02 -7.85
C ILE A 73 4.79 4.78 -6.95
N ALA A 74 5.93 4.24 -6.54
CA ALA A 74 5.97 3.18 -5.54
C ALA A 74 6.05 3.79 -4.14
N GLN A 75 5.14 3.39 -3.26
CA GLN A 75 5.16 3.78 -1.84
C GLN A 75 5.11 2.57 -0.92
N SER A 76 5.66 2.71 0.28
CA SER A 76 5.52 1.73 1.36
C SER A 76 4.08 1.71 1.91
N PRO A 77 3.67 0.69 2.70
CA PRO A 77 2.38 0.70 3.40
C PRO A 77 2.20 1.93 4.31
N ALA A 78 3.29 2.46 4.85
CA ALA A 78 3.31 3.69 5.65
C ALA A 78 3.17 4.99 4.84
N GLY A 79 3.00 4.90 3.52
CA GLY A 79 2.86 6.07 2.65
C GLY A 79 4.19 6.75 2.27
N GLU A 80 5.34 6.18 2.62
CA GLU A 80 6.63 6.72 2.24
C GLU A 80 6.91 6.45 0.76
N VAL A 81 7.22 7.50 -0.01
CA VAL A 81 7.54 7.37 -1.43
C VAL A 81 8.92 6.74 -1.59
N LEU A 82 8.97 5.60 -2.28
CA LEU A 82 10.17 4.79 -2.45
C LEU A 82 10.91 5.11 -3.74
N MET A 83 10.19 5.14 -4.86
CA MET A 83 10.73 5.47 -6.18
C MET A 83 9.64 5.85 -7.15
N LEU A 84 10.04 6.41 -8.29
CA LEU A 84 9.21 6.59 -9.47
C LEU A 84 9.80 5.77 -10.62
N GLY A 85 8.94 5.09 -11.36
CA GLY A 85 9.28 4.42 -12.60
C GLY A 85 8.18 4.61 -13.65
N TYR A 86 8.33 3.96 -14.79
CA TYR A 86 7.34 4.02 -15.87
C TYR A 86 6.91 2.60 -16.24
N ALA A 87 5.64 2.42 -16.55
CA ALA A 87 5.10 1.13 -16.94
C ALA A 87 4.23 1.25 -18.21
N ASN A 88 4.43 0.32 -19.14
CA ASN A 88 3.51 0.08 -20.22
C ASN A 88 2.47 -0.98 -19.80
N LYS A 89 1.54 -1.30 -20.68
CA LYS A 89 0.49 -2.29 -20.44
C LYS A 89 1.07 -3.64 -19.97
N GLU A 90 2.09 -4.15 -20.66
CA GLU A 90 2.73 -5.43 -20.33
C GLU A 90 3.42 -5.42 -18.97
N ALA A 91 3.98 -4.27 -18.54
CA ALA A 91 4.59 -4.12 -17.22
C ALA A 91 3.56 -4.24 -16.09
N PHE A 92 2.38 -3.65 -16.27
CA PHE A 92 1.28 -3.82 -15.31
C PHE A 92 0.77 -5.25 -15.26
N GLU A 93 0.52 -5.88 -16.41
CA GLU A 93 0.10 -7.28 -16.51
C GLU A 93 1.10 -8.18 -15.77
N LYS A 94 2.40 -8.02 -16.04
CA LYS A 94 3.45 -8.78 -15.36
C LYS A 94 3.52 -8.50 -13.87
N SER A 95 3.28 -7.25 -13.45
CA SER A 95 3.27 -6.91 -12.02
C SER A 95 2.16 -7.66 -11.26
N PHE A 96 0.97 -7.74 -11.84
CA PHE A 96 -0.15 -8.50 -11.26
C PHE A 96 0.10 -10.01 -11.27
N ASP A 97 0.65 -10.54 -12.37
CA ASP A 97 0.88 -11.98 -12.52
C ASP A 97 1.97 -12.50 -11.57
N THR A 98 2.99 -11.70 -11.31
CA THR A 98 4.12 -12.09 -10.45
C THR A 98 3.98 -11.62 -9.01
N GLY A 99 3.04 -10.72 -8.71
CA GLY A 99 2.96 -10.03 -7.42
C GLY A 99 4.15 -9.11 -7.14
N ARG A 100 4.96 -8.74 -8.16
CA ARG A 100 6.16 -7.92 -8.02
C ARG A 100 6.13 -6.75 -8.97
N LEU A 101 6.42 -5.55 -8.46
CA LEU A 101 6.35 -4.34 -9.27
C LEU A 101 7.37 -4.37 -10.41
N THR A 102 6.84 -4.33 -11.63
CA THR A 102 7.58 -4.34 -12.89
C THR A 102 7.38 -3.02 -13.62
N PHE A 103 8.43 -2.50 -14.19
CA PHE A 103 8.48 -1.27 -14.96
C PHE A 103 8.90 -1.53 -16.41
N PHE A 104 8.78 -0.50 -17.23
CA PHE A 104 9.39 -0.46 -18.55
C PHE A 104 10.63 0.44 -18.52
N SER A 105 11.79 -0.12 -18.77
CA SER A 105 13.04 0.63 -18.85
C SER A 105 13.14 1.36 -20.18
N ARG A 106 13.01 2.70 -20.14
CA ARG A 106 13.13 3.55 -21.35
C ARG A 106 14.50 3.46 -22.00
N THR A 107 15.56 3.31 -21.19
CA THR A 107 16.94 3.24 -21.68
C THR A 107 17.27 1.88 -22.30
N LYS A 108 16.82 0.79 -21.65
CA LYS A 108 17.09 -0.58 -22.12
C LYS A 108 16.00 -1.09 -23.08
N ASN A 109 14.91 -0.35 -23.26
CA ASN A 109 13.72 -0.68 -24.05
C ASN A 109 13.19 -2.10 -23.77
N ARG A 110 13.02 -2.44 -22.47
CA ARG A 110 12.54 -3.74 -22.02
C ARG A 110 11.78 -3.65 -20.71
N LEU A 111 11.02 -4.68 -20.40
CA LEU A 111 10.48 -4.87 -19.06
C LEU A 111 11.61 -5.07 -18.04
N TRP A 112 11.40 -4.49 -16.87
CA TRP A 112 12.33 -4.56 -15.75
C TRP A 112 11.58 -4.75 -14.45
N THR A 113 11.67 -5.94 -13.86
CA THR A 113 11.12 -6.19 -12.51
C THR A 113 12.11 -5.63 -11.49
N LYS A 114 11.62 -4.71 -10.63
CA LYS A 114 12.47 -4.13 -9.58
C LYS A 114 13.01 -5.23 -8.69
N GLY A 115 14.33 -5.28 -8.55
CA GLY A 115 15.02 -6.31 -7.78
C GLY A 115 15.49 -7.52 -8.59
N GLU A 116 15.31 -7.56 -9.91
CA GLU A 116 15.74 -8.72 -10.74
C GLU A 116 17.25 -9.00 -10.68
N GLU A 117 18.09 -7.97 -10.38
CA GLU A 117 19.53 -8.12 -10.22
C GLU A 117 19.95 -8.10 -8.74
N SER A 118 19.32 -7.25 -7.91
CA SER A 118 19.70 -7.04 -6.50
C SER A 118 18.98 -7.95 -5.51
N HIS A 119 17.97 -8.70 -5.94
CA HIS A 119 17.04 -9.47 -5.13
C HIS A 119 16.21 -8.63 -4.13
N HIS A 120 16.30 -7.29 -4.19
CA HIS A 120 15.47 -6.37 -3.42
C HIS A 120 14.19 -6.06 -4.22
N TYR A 121 13.25 -6.98 -4.18
CA TYR A 121 11.96 -6.87 -4.87
C TYR A 121 11.04 -5.87 -4.18
N LEU A 122 10.06 -5.38 -4.93
CA LEU A 122 8.91 -4.65 -4.43
C LEU A 122 7.68 -5.53 -4.58
N ASP A 123 7.27 -6.19 -3.50
CA ASP A 123 6.09 -7.06 -3.52
C ASP A 123 4.83 -6.20 -3.55
N LEU A 124 3.97 -6.43 -4.54
CA LEU A 124 2.81 -5.61 -4.82
C LEU A 124 1.68 -5.91 -3.85
N ILE A 125 1.17 -4.88 -3.16
CA ILE A 125 0.01 -4.97 -2.28
C ILE A 125 -1.24 -4.49 -3.03
N LYS A 126 -1.18 -3.28 -3.60
CA LYS A 126 -2.29 -2.70 -4.37
C LYS A 126 -1.82 -1.62 -5.34
N MET A 127 -2.63 -1.37 -6.37
CA MET A 127 -2.47 -0.24 -7.28
C MET A 127 -3.73 0.62 -7.28
N ARG A 128 -3.56 1.92 -7.45
CA ARG A 128 -4.63 2.89 -7.66
C ARG A 128 -4.21 3.85 -8.77
N ALA A 129 -5.11 4.10 -9.71
CA ALA A 129 -4.96 5.19 -10.67
C ALA A 129 -5.33 6.52 -10.01
N ASP A 130 -4.78 7.61 -10.51
CA ASP A 130 -5.21 8.96 -10.15
C ASP A 130 -6.54 9.35 -10.83
N CYS A 131 -6.95 10.62 -10.71
CA CYS A 131 -8.29 11.07 -11.12
C CYS A 131 -8.53 11.03 -12.62
N ASP A 132 -7.51 11.10 -13.48
CA ASP A 132 -7.58 11.05 -14.93
C ASP A 132 -6.80 9.89 -15.55
N ARG A 133 -6.38 8.95 -14.67
CA ARG A 133 -5.81 7.62 -15.00
C ARG A 133 -4.53 7.64 -15.81
N ASP A 134 -3.76 8.71 -15.70
CA ASP A 134 -2.47 8.83 -16.35
C ASP A 134 -1.28 8.60 -15.41
N THR A 135 -1.54 8.37 -14.11
CA THR A 135 -0.54 8.04 -13.08
C THR A 135 -1.05 6.94 -12.18
N VAL A 136 -0.15 6.05 -11.75
CA VAL A 136 -0.48 4.96 -10.83
C VAL A 136 0.31 5.08 -9.54
N LEU A 137 -0.40 4.98 -8.41
CA LEU A 137 0.17 4.79 -7.09
C LEU A 137 0.17 3.30 -6.73
N ALA A 138 1.36 2.71 -6.65
CA ALA A 138 1.56 1.33 -6.25
C ALA A 138 2.01 1.26 -4.78
N THR A 139 1.20 0.68 -3.91
CA THR A 139 1.62 0.33 -2.55
C THR A 139 2.32 -1.02 -2.60
N VAL A 140 3.55 -1.08 -2.07
CA VAL A 140 4.43 -2.24 -2.16
C VAL A 140 5.12 -2.52 -0.84
N PHE A 141 5.47 -3.77 -0.59
CA PHE A 141 6.35 -4.15 0.51
C PHE A 141 7.78 -4.28 -0.02
N PRO A 142 8.73 -3.43 0.41
CA PRO A 142 10.11 -3.49 -0.07
C PRO A 142 10.91 -4.57 0.68
N ASN A 143 11.53 -5.48 -0.06
CA ASN A 143 12.42 -6.53 0.47
C ASN A 143 13.87 -6.05 0.51
N GLY A 144 14.14 -4.89 1.12
CA GLY A 144 15.47 -4.30 1.23
C GLY A 144 15.56 -2.90 0.62
N GLY A 145 16.77 -2.41 0.39
CA GLY A 145 17.01 -1.08 -0.18
C GLY A 145 16.45 -0.93 -1.59
N VAL A 146 15.62 0.10 -1.81
CA VAL A 146 14.97 0.32 -3.11
C VAL A 146 15.92 1.01 -4.09
N CYS A 147 16.75 1.94 -3.62
CA CYS A 147 17.71 2.64 -4.47
C CYS A 147 18.86 1.74 -4.89
N HIS A 148 19.43 1.97 -6.09
CA HIS A 148 20.64 1.29 -6.56
C HIS A 148 21.88 1.59 -5.70
N THR A 149 21.84 2.66 -4.89
CA THR A 149 22.88 3.00 -3.90
C THR A 149 22.76 2.19 -2.59
N GLY A 150 21.74 1.33 -2.46
CA GLY A 150 21.42 0.60 -1.23
C GLY A 150 20.52 1.34 -0.26
N SER A 151 20.19 2.62 -0.53
CA SER A 151 19.27 3.40 0.30
C SER A 151 17.83 2.84 0.23
N TYR A 152 17.08 3.02 1.31
CA TYR A 152 15.68 2.56 1.40
C TYR A 152 14.76 3.20 0.35
N THR A 153 14.96 4.47 0.05
CA THR A 153 14.22 5.25 -0.95
C THR A 153 15.15 5.94 -1.93
N CYS A 154 14.68 6.23 -3.15
CA CYS A 154 15.41 7.02 -4.14
C CYS A 154 15.42 8.53 -3.83
N PHE A 155 14.59 9.00 -2.91
CA PHE A 155 14.37 10.43 -2.64
C PHE A 155 15.08 10.94 -1.39
N ASN A 156 15.59 10.06 -0.56
CA ASN A 156 16.34 10.43 0.65
C ASN A 156 17.67 9.69 0.68
N ALA A 157 18.73 10.43 0.45
CA ALA A 157 20.09 9.97 0.66
C ALA A 157 20.49 10.01 2.17
N GLU A 158 19.67 10.61 3.05
CA GLU A 158 19.94 10.69 4.48
C GLU A 158 19.87 9.28 5.09
N PRO A 159 20.94 8.80 5.76
CA PRO A 159 20.87 7.62 6.58
C PRO A 159 19.98 7.92 7.78
N GLY A 160 18.79 7.37 7.79
CA GLY A 160 17.78 7.61 8.82
C GLY A 160 16.45 8.02 8.26
N ALA A 161 15.91 7.24 7.29
CA ALA A 161 14.47 7.29 7.03
C ALA A 161 13.76 7.23 8.38
N LYS A 162 12.94 8.28 8.68
CA LYS A 162 12.28 8.40 9.97
C LYS A 162 11.61 7.08 10.31
N SER A 163 11.90 6.57 11.49
CA SER A 163 11.21 5.44 12.07
C SER A 163 9.72 5.76 12.09
N ASN A 164 8.89 4.87 11.61
CA ASN A 164 7.44 4.93 11.77
C ASN A 164 6.96 3.63 12.42
N LEU A 165 5.71 3.61 12.84
CA LEU A 165 5.15 2.50 13.62
C LEU A 165 5.10 1.20 12.80
N GLU A 166 4.83 1.25 11.50
CA GLU A 166 4.82 0.09 10.63
C GLU A 166 6.23 -0.50 10.46
N ARG A 167 7.25 0.36 10.37
CA ARG A 167 8.65 -0.09 10.30
C ARG A 167 9.10 -0.72 11.61
N LEU A 168 8.70 -0.14 12.74
CA LEU A 168 8.92 -0.73 14.06
C LEU A 168 8.28 -2.11 14.13
N TYR A 169 7.01 -2.22 13.73
CA TYR A 169 6.26 -3.47 13.73
C TYR A 169 6.90 -4.53 12.81
N ALA A 170 7.31 -4.16 11.60
CA ALA A 170 8.01 -5.05 10.68
C ALA A 170 9.35 -5.53 11.25
N THR A 171 10.08 -4.68 11.96
CA THR A 171 11.33 -5.03 12.66
C THR A 171 11.06 -6.03 13.79
N ILE A 172 9.99 -5.84 14.55
CA ILE A 172 9.55 -6.75 15.61
C ILE A 172 9.20 -8.12 15.02
N ALA A 173 8.40 -8.14 13.95
CA ALA A 173 8.02 -9.37 13.25
C ALA A 173 9.26 -10.13 12.74
N GLU A 174 10.22 -9.44 12.14
CA GLU A 174 11.48 -10.05 11.67
C GLU A 174 12.27 -10.65 12.82
N ARG A 175 12.37 -9.96 13.97
CA ARG A 175 13.09 -10.47 15.15
C ARG A 175 12.46 -11.71 15.78
N PHE A 176 11.13 -11.85 15.72
CA PHE A 176 10.45 -13.09 16.15
C PHE A 176 10.61 -14.22 15.13
N ALA A 177 10.53 -13.90 13.82
CA ALA A 177 10.70 -14.90 12.76
C ALA A 177 12.16 -15.41 12.65
N ASN A 178 13.14 -14.51 12.85
CA ASN A 178 14.57 -14.79 12.72
C ASN A 178 15.32 -14.34 13.98
N PRO A 179 15.20 -15.08 15.12
CA PRO A 179 15.81 -14.71 16.37
C PRO A 179 17.35 -14.65 16.26
N ARG A 180 17.94 -13.52 16.64
CA ARG A 180 19.40 -13.37 16.72
C ARG A 180 19.88 -13.69 18.14
N PRO A 181 21.08 -14.27 18.32
CA PRO A 181 21.67 -14.43 19.64
C PRO A 181 21.69 -13.11 20.41
N GLY A 182 21.13 -13.10 21.64
CA GLY A 182 21.03 -11.90 22.47
C GLY A 182 19.87 -10.95 22.15
N SER A 183 18.95 -11.32 21.24
CA SER A 183 17.76 -10.52 20.96
C SER A 183 16.78 -10.51 22.13
N TYR A 184 16.65 -9.38 22.81
CA TYR A 184 15.66 -9.19 23.88
C TYR A 184 14.23 -9.41 23.40
N THR A 185 13.87 -8.87 22.22
CA THR A 185 12.53 -9.03 21.63
C THR A 185 12.11 -10.49 21.54
N ALA A 186 13.01 -11.37 21.11
CA ALA A 186 12.73 -12.80 20.92
C ALA A 186 12.45 -13.55 22.24
N THR A 187 12.88 -13.00 23.38
CA THR A 187 12.68 -13.64 24.71
C THR A 187 11.35 -13.26 25.37
N LEU A 188 10.64 -12.26 24.83
CA LEU A 188 9.42 -11.73 25.42
C LEU A 188 8.25 -12.70 25.22
N ASP A 189 7.70 -13.25 26.29
CA ASP A 189 6.42 -13.94 26.26
C ASP A 189 5.23 -12.95 26.43
N ALA A 190 4.01 -13.43 26.19
CA ALA A 190 2.83 -12.58 26.22
C ALA A 190 2.53 -12.00 27.63
N LYS A 191 2.89 -12.71 28.69
CA LYS A 191 2.71 -12.25 30.08
C LYS A 191 3.66 -11.10 30.37
N ARG A 192 4.96 -11.31 30.07
CA ARG A 192 5.99 -10.29 30.32
C ARG A 192 5.76 -9.03 29.50
N VAL A 193 5.27 -9.15 28.26
CA VAL A 193 4.91 -7.97 27.43
C VAL A 193 3.79 -7.15 28.08
N ARG A 194 2.74 -7.80 28.62
CA ARG A 194 1.66 -7.09 29.31
C ARG A 194 2.12 -6.38 30.57
N GLU A 195 3.01 -7.03 31.35
CA GLU A 195 3.63 -6.40 32.52
C GLU A 195 4.43 -5.15 32.11
N LYS A 196 5.24 -5.26 31.03
CA LYS A 196 6.02 -4.11 30.52
C LYS A 196 5.16 -2.97 29.99
N VAL A 197 4.07 -3.26 29.26
CA VAL A 197 3.13 -2.20 28.83
C VAL A 197 2.59 -1.41 30.01
N MET A 198 2.28 -2.06 31.12
CA MET A 198 1.79 -1.38 32.33
C MET A 198 2.91 -0.59 33.02
N GLU A 199 4.11 -1.16 33.14
CA GLU A 199 5.29 -0.52 33.71
C GLU A 199 5.64 0.78 32.93
N GLU A 200 5.81 0.72 31.61
CA GLU A 200 6.12 1.89 30.78
C GLU A 200 5.00 2.95 30.76
N ALA A 201 3.74 2.51 30.89
CA ALA A 201 2.62 3.46 31.02
C ALA A 201 2.66 4.21 32.35
N GLU A 202 3.02 3.55 33.47
CA GLU A 202 3.19 4.15 34.79
C GLU A 202 4.39 5.11 34.78
N GLU A 203 5.53 4.70 34.24
CA GLU A 203 6.71 5.55 34.10
C GLU A 203 6.42 6.81 33.27
N LEU A 204 5.68 6.67 32.14
CA LEU A 204 5.27 7.81 31.31
C LEU A 204 4.35 8.80 32.06
N THR A 205 3.42 8.30 32.89
CA THR A 205 2.40 9.15 33.53
C THR A 205 2.83 9.71 34.86
N ASP A 206 3.62 8.98 35.62
CA ASP A 206 3.90 9.28 37.03
C ASP A 206 5.37 9.71 37.28
N GLU A 207 6.31 9.27 36.41
CA GLU A 207 7.73 9.49 36.63
C GLU A 207 8.38 10.45 35.63
N ALA A 208 7.77 10.66 34.45
CA ALA A 208 8.34 11.54 33.43
C ALA A 208 8.21 13.02 33.80
N GLU A 209 9.32 13.64 34.26
CA GLU A 209 9.36 15.04 34.71
C GLU A 209 9.83 16.02 33.61
N SER A 210 10.56 15.53 32.60
CA SER A 210 11.11 16.36 31.53
C SER A 210 10.52 15.96 30.15
N ARG A 211 10.70 16.84 29.15
CA ARG A 211 10.35 16.52 27.78
C ARG A 211 11.11 15.30 27.24
N GLU A 212 12.34 15.14 27.65
CA GLU A 212 13.22 14.03 27.29
C GLU A 212 12.71 12.72 27.90
N ASP A 213 12.27 12.72 29.16
CA ASP A 213 11.68 11.55 29.82
C ASP A 213 10.37 11.14 29.12
N VAL A 214 9.50 12.11 28.83
CA VAL A 214 8.24 11.83 28.07
C VAL A 214 8.54 11.19 26.72
N ILE A 215 9.59 11.62 26.01
CA ILE A 215 9.98 11.01 24.72
C ILE A 215 10.47 9.58 24.92
N TRP A 216 11.27 9.35 25.95
CA TRP A 216 11.85 8.05 26.26
C TRP A 216 10.76 7.05 26.63
N GLU A 217 9.96 7.33 27.63
CA GLU A 217 8.90 6.43 28.12
C GLU A 217 7.80 6.21 27.07
N ALA A 218 7.44 7.25 26.31
CA ALA A 218 6.51 7.09 25.20
C ALA A 218 7.06 6.16 24.10
N ALA A 219 8.37 6.19 23.83
CA ALA A 219 8.99 5.31 22.84
C ALA A 219 8.99 3.85 23.34
N ASP A 220 9.29 3.61 24.62
CA ASP A 220 9.29 2.28 25.22
C ASP A 220 7.86 1.71 25.31
N LEU A 221 6.89 2.52 25.70
CA LEU A 221 5.48 2.13 25.71
C LEU A 221 5.01 1.74 24.30
N ILE A 222 5.30 2.54 23.28
CA ILE A 222 4.96 2.25 21.86
C ILE A 222 5.63 0.96 21.39
N TYR A 223 6.88 0.72 21.79
CA TYR A 223 7.57 -0.52 21.47
C TYR A 223 6.87 -1.75 22.06
N PHE A 224 6.56 -1.76 23.36
CA PHE A 224 5.90 -2.90 24.00
C PHE A 224 4.46 -3.09 23.55
N VAL A 225 3.72 -2.01 23.27
CA VAL A 225 2.39 -2.08 22.63
C VAL A 225 2.51 -2.75 21.25
N SER A 226 3.51 -2.38 20.44
CA SER A 226 3.73 -3.00 19.13
C SER A 226 4.08 -4.49 19.23
N VAL A 227 4.86 -4.89 20.24
CA VAL A 227 5.17 -6.31 20.52
C VAL A 227 3.91 -7.08 20.94
N LEU A 228 3.07 -6.49 21.79
CA LEU A 228 1.80 -7.09 22.21
C LEU A 228 0.88 -7.28 21.00
N MET A 229 0.72 -6.25 20.18
CA MET A 229 -0.09 -6.30 18.95
C MET A 229 0.38 -7.42 18.03
N TYR A 230 1.68 -7.54 17.79
CA TYR A 230 2.25 -8.63 16.98
C TYR A 230 1.86 -10.02 17.52
N LYS A 231 1.94 -10.22 18.84
CA LYS A 231 1.57 -11.50 19.47
C LYS A 231 0.08 -11.83 19.37
N GLU A 232 -0.77 -10.81 19.32
CA GLU A 232 -2.23 -10.95 19.18
C GLU A 232 -2.68 -10.90 17.70
N GLY A 233 -1.77 -10.79 16.75
CA GLY A 233 -2.07 -10.74 15.31
C GLY A 233 -2.75 -9.44 14.87
N VAL A 234 -2.60 -8.36 15.64
CA VAL A 234 -3.14 -7.01 15.35
C VAL A 234 -2.06 -6.17 14.71
N THR A 235 -2.40 -5.42 13.65
CA THR A 235 -1.49 -4.52 12.94
C THR A 235 -1.76 -3.05 13.31
N TRP A 236 -0.82 -2.15 13.01
CA TRP A 236 -1.06 -0.71 13.14
C TRP A 236 -2.16 -0.23 12.19
N GLN A 237 -2.37 -0.88 11.04
CA GLN A 237 -3.48 -0.56 10.15
C GLN A 237 -4.84 -0.82 10.81
N ASP A 238 -5.00 -1.93 11.55
CA ASP A 238 -6.22 -2.21 12.29
C ASP A 238 -6.52 -1.13 13.33
N VAL A 239 -5.47 -0.62 13.99
CA VAL A 239 -5.60 0.50 14.95
C VAL A 239 -6.00 1.80 14.26
N TYR A 240 -5.40 2.13 13.12
CA TYR A 240 -5.75 3.31 12.34
C TYR A 240 -7.18 3.24 11.81
N ASP A 241 -7.60 2.08 11.32
CA ASP A 241 -8.97 1.87 10.82
C ASP A 241 -10.00 2.06 11.95
N GLU A 242 -9.70 1.59 13.16
CA GLU A 242 -10.55 1.81 14.34
C GLU A 242 -10.58 3.27 14.78
N LEU A 243 -9.45 3.98 14.75
CA LEU A 243 -9.40 5.41 15.05
C LEU A 243 -10.21 6.22 14.03
N ASP A 244 -10.09 5.89 12.75
CA ASP A 244 -10.85 6.51 11.66
C ASP A 244 -12.36 6.24 11.80
N ARG A 245 -12.75 5.03 12.20
CA ARG A 245 -14.14 4.68 12.49
C ARG A 245 -14.71 5.58 13.59
N ARG A 246 -14.01 5.69 14.73
CA ARG A 246 -14.43 6.54 15.85
C ARG A 246 -14.51 8.02 15.50
N HIS A 247 -13.65 8.49 14.59
CA HIS A 247 -13.69 9.88 14.13
C HIS A 247 -14.92 10.19 13.27
N LYS A 248 -15.38 9.22 12.48
CA LYS A 248 -16.56 9.37 11.61
C LYS A 248 -17.90 9.25 12.35
N GLU A 249 -17.91 8.66 13.55
CA GLU A 249 -19.10 8.49 14.38
C GLU A 249 -19.38 9.70 15.30
N LYS A 250 -18.52 10.72 15.32
CA LYS A 250 -18.70 12.01 16.01
C LYS A 250 -19.14 13.10 15.04
#